data_e6487b6cfabc1898e801d736d06eb235
#
_entry.id   e6487b6cfabc1898e801d736d06eb235
#
_cell.length_a   1.000
_cell.length_b   1.000
_cell.length_c   1.000
_cell.angle_alpha   90.00
_cell.angle_beta   90.00
_cell.angle_gamma   90.00
#
_symmetry.space_group_name_H-M   'P 1'
#
loop_
_entity.id
_entity.type
_entity.pdbx_description
1 polymer ?
#
loop_
_entity_poly.entity_id
_entity_poly.type
_entity_poly.pdbx_seq_one_letter_code
_entity_poly.pdbx_strand_id
1 'polypeptide(L)'
;MADLEQNTLVKDKTLFIIEDDKPFRERLTTSFQRKDFTVTAAASKKEALDVLAGNNFNYAIVDLRLGDGSGLDVIKVIKEQNPECRTVMLTSYGNIATAVSSVKLGADDYL
;
A
#
# COMPACT_ATOMS: atom_id res chain seq x y z
N MET A 1 -17.50 -7.54 -25.08
CA MET A 1 -16.15 -7.03 -25.21
C MET A 1 -15.28 -7.45 -24.04
N ALA A 2 -14.90 -8.71 -24.07
CA ALA A 2 -14.02 -9.26 -23.03
C ALA A 2 -12.69 -8.49 -22.93
N ASP A 3 -12.17 -8.05 -24.06
CA ASP A 3 -10.92 -7.30 -24.08
C ASP A 3 -11.00 -6.01 -23.31
N LEU A 4 -12.14 -5.34 -23.38
CA LEU A 4 -12.34 -4.08 -22.66
C LEU A 4 -12.31 -4.31 -21.16
N GLU A 5 -12.97 -5.37 -20.69
CA GLU A 5 -12.96 -5.71 -19.28
C GLU A 5 -11.56 -6.09 -18.80
N GLN A 6 -10.83 -6.86 -19.61
CA GLN A 6 -9.47 -7.23 -19.27
C GLN A 6 -8.56 -6.01 -19.19
N ASN A 7 -8.72 -5.07 -20.12
CA ASN A 7 -7.95 -3.84 -20.08
C ASN A 7 -8.25 -3.02 -18.84
N THR A 8 -9.51 -2.98 -18.42
CA THR A 8 -9.88 -2.32 -17.20
C THR A 8 -9.21 -2.97 -15.99
N LEU A 9 -9.20 -4.31 -15.94
CA LEU A 9 -8.54 -5.02 -14.86
C LEU A 9 -7.04 -4.75 -14.82
N VAL A 10 -6.39 -4.68 -15.99
CA VAL A 10 -4.97 -4.34 -16.07
C VAL A 10 -4.72 -2.92 -15.58
N LYS A 11 -5.59 -1.97 -15.97
CA LYS A 11 -5.47 -0.58 -15.53
C LYS A 11 -5.67 -0.45 -14.02
N ASP A 12 -6.42 -1.38 -13.42
CA ASP A 12 -6.72 -1.33 -12.01
C ASP A 12 -5.62 -1.93 -11.14
N LYS A 13 -4.51 -2.33 -11.73
CA LYS A 13 -3.36 -2.83 -11.00
C LYS A 13 -2.41 -1.73 -10.59
N THR A 14 -2.93 -0.70 -9.95
CA THR A 14 -2.11 0.36 -9.38
C THR A 14 -1.79 0.02 -7.94
N LEU A 15 -0.51 0.00 -7.61
CA LEU A 15 -0.02 -0.41 -6.30
C LEU A 15 0.83 0.71 -5.70
N PHE A 16 0.53 1.05 -4.45
CA PHE A 16 1.33 1.99 -3.69
C PHE A 16 2.10 1.23 -2.61
N ILE A 17 3.43 1.35 -2.63
CA ILE A 17 4.30 0.70 -1.64
C ILE A 17 4.90 1.77 -0.75
N ILE A 18 4.67 1.68 0.55
CA ILE A 18 5.24 2.60 1.53
C ILE A 18 6.15 1.79 2.46
N GLU A 19 7.44 1.99 2.30
CA GLU A 19 8.47 1.24 3.02
C GLU A 19 9.72 2.09 3.14
N ASP A 20 10.25 2.28 4.36
CA ASP A 20 11.42 3.11 4.57
C ASP A 20 12.74 2.39 4.33
N ASP A 21 12.76 1.07 4.34
CA ASP A 21 13.96 0.30 4.03
C ASP A 21 14.15 0.25 2.51
N LYS A 22 15.16 0.96 2.02
CA LYS A 22 15.37 1.11 0.57
C LYS A 22 15.56 -0.21 -0.16
N PRO A 23 16.44 -1.12 0.28
CA PRO A 23 16.63 -2.39 -0.44
C PRO A 23 15.34 -3.20 -0.50
N PHE A 24 14.58 -3.26 0.58
CA PHE A 24 13.34 -3.99 0.62
C PHE A 24 12.29 -3.34 -0.26
N ARG A 25 12.18 -2.01 -0.20
CA ARG A 25 11.25 -1.25 -1.05
C ARG A 25 11.53 -1.51 -2.52
N GLU A 26 12.79 -1.52 -2.91
CA GLU A 26 13.18 -1.76 -4.31
C GLU A 26 12.88 -3.19 -4.73
N ARG A 27 13.08 -4.17 -3.86
CA ARG A 27 12.75 -5.57 -4.15
C ARG A 27 11.25 -5.76 -4.33
N LEU A 28 10.44 -5.17 -3.46
CA LEU A 28 9.00 -5.22 -3.58
C LEU A 28 8.54 -4.58 -4.89
N THR A 29 9.08 -3.41 -5.20
CA THR A 29 8.73 -2.69 -6.41
C THR A 29 9.00 -3.54 -7.65
N THR A 30 10.21 -4.09 -7.75
CA THR A 30 10.59 -4.94 -8.89
C THR A 30 9.71 -6.17 -8.98
N SER A 31 9.45 -6.80 -7.84
CA SER A 31 8.66 -8.02 -7.79
C SER A 31 7.24 -7.81 -8.32
N PHE A 32 6.62 -6.71 -7.91
CA PHE A 32 5.26 -6.43 -8.35
C PHE A 32 5.19 -5.87 -9.77
N GLN A 33 6.21 -5.13 -10.20
CA GLN A 33 6.29 -4.72 -11.60
C GLN A 33 6.34 -5.92 -12.53
N ARG A 34 7.01 -6.99 -12.13
CA ARG A 34 7.05 -8.24 -12.89
C ARG A 34 5.70 -8.93 -12.96
N LYS A 35 4.80 -8.59 -12.06
CA LYS A 35 3.43 -9.13 -12.04
C LYS A 35 2.44 -8.16 -12.69
N ASP A 36 2.97 -7.23 -13.46
CA ASP A 36 2.19 -6.25 -14.23
C ASP A 36 1.47 -5.21 -13.38
N PHE A 37 1.95 -4.97 -12.17
CA PHE A 37 1.45 -3.85 -11.37
C PHE A 37 2.15 -2.57 -11.80
N THR A 38 1.40 -1.48 -11.81
CA THR A 38 1.97 -0.15 -11.94
C THR A 38 2.27 0.33 -10.53
N VAL A 39 3.55 0.42 -10.19
CA VAL A 39 3.99 0.65 -8.81
C VAL A 39 4.44 2.08 -8.60
N THR A 40 3.93 2.71 -7.53
CA THR A 40 4.45 3.96 -6.99
C THR A 40 4.98 3.64 -5.60
N ALA A 41 6.14 4.17 -5.24
CA ALA A 41 6.76 3.87 -3.96
C ALA A 41 7.05 5.16 -3.20
N ALA A 42 6.94 5.08 -1.87
CA ALA A 42 7.29 6.17 -0.97
C ALA A 42 8.16 5.63 0.17
N ALA A 43 9.08 6.45 0.64
CA ALA A 43 10.05 6.05 1.65
C ALA A 43 9.67 6.48 3.06
N SER A 44 8.61 7.28 3.21
CA SER A 44 8.24 7.84 4.51
C SER A 44 6.75 8.11 4.54
N LYS A 45 6.24 8.34 5.76
CA LYS A 45 4.86 8.76 5.96
C LYS A 45 4.59 10.08 5.23
N LYS A 46 5.50 11.04 5.35
CA LYS A 46 5.33 12.34 4.69
C LYS A 46 5.22 12.20 3.19
N GLU A 47 6.14 11.46 2.57
CA GLU A 47 6.08 11.20 1.13
C GLU A 47 4.78 10.54 0.75
N ALA A 48 4.35 9.55 1.53
CA ALA A 48 3.11 8.82 1.25
C ALA A 48 1.91 9.75 1.25
N LEU A 49 1.82 10.63 2.25
CA LEU A 49 0.71 11.57 2.33
C LEU A 49 0.73 12.58 1.20
N ASP A 50 1.92 13.03 0.79
CA ASP A 50 2.07 13.93 -0.35
C ASP A 50 1.58 13.27 -1.64
N VAL A 51 1.94 12.02 -1.86
CA VAL A 51 1.48 11.26 -3.04
C VAL A 51 -0.04 11.08 -3.00
N LEU A 52 -0.58 10.73 -1.85
CA LEU A 52 -2.02 10.48 -1.71
C LEU A 52 -2.85 11.75 -1.89
N ALA A 53 -2.26 12.92 -1.73
CA ALA A 53 -2.98 14.18 -1.92
C ALA A 53 -3.51 14.38 -3.35
N GLY A 54 -2.94 13.68 -4.33
CA GLY A 54 -3.39 13.80 -5.72
C GLY A 54 -3.60 12.50 -6.43
N ASN A 55 -3.51 11.37 -5.72
CA ASN A 55 -3.55 10.05 -6.37
C ASN A 55 -4.34 9.05 -5.54
N ASN A 56 -4.99 8.13 -6.25
CA ASN A 56 -5.64 6.97 -5.64
C ASN A 56 -5.02 5.70 -6.21
N PHE A 57 -5.06 4.65 -5.41
CA PHE A 57 -4.51 3.35 -5.79
C PHE A 57 -5.52 2.25 -5.47
N ASN A 58 -5.46 1.18 -6.23
CA ASN A 58 -6.34 0.03 -5.99
C ASN A 58 -5.74 -0.95 -5.01
N TYR A 59 -4.41 -0.89 -4.82
CA TYR A 59 -3.68 -1.76 -3.89
C TYR A 59 -2.65 -0.93 -3.15
N ALA A 60 -2.37 -1.31 -1.92
CA ALA A 60 -1.31 -0.66 -1.14
C ALA A 60 -0.63 -1.68 -0.23
N ILE A 61 0.69 -1.57 -0.14
CA ILE A 61 1.49 -2.32 0.83
C ILE A 61 2.13 -1.28 1.72
N VAL A 62 1.84 -1.33 3.01
CA VAL A 62 2.23 -0.28 3.94
C VAL A 62 3.02 -0.88 5.10
N ASP A 63 4.25 -0.42 5.31
CA ASP A 63 5.02 -0.78 6.48
C ASP A 63 4.41 -0.14 7.71
N LEU A 64 4.21 -0.93 8.75
CA LEU A 64 3.65 -0.45 10.00
C LEU A 64 4.53 0.62 10.64
N ARG A 65 5.84 0.45 10.57
CA ARG A 65 6.79 1.35 11.22
C ARG A 65 7.60 2.10 10.18
N LEU A 66 7.29 3.36 10.04
CA LEU A 66 8.03 4.28 9.19
C LEU A 66 8.90 5.17 10.08
N GLY A 67 10.02 5.63 9.55
CA GLY A 67 10.94 6.44 10.35
C GLY A 67 10.31 7.70 10.94
N ASP A 68 9.29 8.23 10.27
CA ASP A 68 8.62 9.46 10.66
C ASP A 68 7.18 9.26 11.18
N GLY A 69 6.79 8.01 11.44
CA GLY A 69 5.45 7.78 11.99
C GLY A 69 4.93 6.38 11.75
N SER A 70 3.63 6.24 11.93
CA SER A 70 2.96 4.95 11.81
C SER A 70 2.32 4.76 10.44
N GLY A 71 2.50 3.56 9.90
CA GLY A 71 1.79 3.17 8.67
C GLY A 71 0.29 3.10 8.86
N LEU A 72 -0.18 2.97 10.11
CA LEU A 72 -1.62 2.98 10.40
C LEU A 72 -2.25 4.31 9.98
N ASP A 73 -1.56 5.42 10.19
CA ASP A 73 -2.05 6.74 9.78
C ASP A 73 -2.17 6.82 8.26
N VAL A 74 -1.24 6.21 7.55
CA VAL A 74 -1.28 6.18 6.08
C VAL A 74 -2.47 5.34 5.59
N ILE A 75 -2.68 4.17 6.21
CA ILE A 75 -3.82 3.32 5.86
C ILE A 75 -5.14 4.05 6.06
N LYS A 76 -5.25 4.80 7.15
CA LYS A 76 -6.46 5.57 7.41
C LYS A 76 -6.76 6.53 6.27
N VAL A 77 -5.76 7.27 5.82
CA VAL A 77 -5.92 8.20 4.70
C VAL A 77 -6.30 7.47 3.42
N ILE A 78 -5.62 6.35 3.14
CA ILE A 78 -5.91 5.54 1.95
C ILE A 78 -7.38 5.12 1.94
N LYS A 79 -7.87 4.59 3.06
CA LYS A 79 -9.25 4.09 3.14
C LYS A 79 -10.27 5.22 3.13
N GLU A 80 -9.93 6.38 3.64
CA GLU A 80 -10.81 7.55 3.55
C GLU A 80 -10.97 8.02 2.11
N GLN A 81 -9.88 8.01 1.35
CA GLN A 81 -9.91 8.45 -0.05
C GLN A 81 -10.49 7.40 -0.98
N ASN A 82 -10.16 6.14 -0.74
CA ASN A 82 -10.61 5.04 -1.60
C ASN A 82 -10.89 3.80 -0.74
N PRO A 83 -12.15 3.66 -0.25
CA PRO A 83 -12.52 2.50 0.57
C PRO A 83 -12.33 1.16 -0.13
N GLU A 84 -12.29 1.17 -1.47
CA GLU A 84 -12.10 -0.05 -2.25
C GLU A 84 -10.64 -0.48 -2.34
N CYS A 85 -9.69 0.36 -1.92
CA CYS A 85 -8.28 0.01 -1.99
C CYS A 85 -8.00 -1.19 -1.09
N ARG A 86 -7.38 -2.21 -1.65
CA ARG A 86 -6.97 -3.39 -0.90
C ARG A 86 -5.61 -3.15 -0.29
N THR A 87 -5.53 -3.23 1.02
CA THR A 87 -4.31 -2.90 1.75
C THR A 87 -3.71 -4.11 2.44
N VAL A 88 -2.39 -4.20 2.40
CA VAL A 88 -1.60 -5.20 3.11
C VAL A 88 -0.66 -4.47 4.05
N MET A 89 -0.69 -4.84 5.31
CA MET A 89 0.19 -4.24 6.31
C MET A 89 1.42 -5.13 6.51
N LEU A 90 2.60 -4.55 6.34
CA LEU A 90 3.83 -5.23 6.66
C LEU A 90 4.22 -4.94 8.10
N THR A 91 4.58 -5.98 8.85
CA THR A 91 5.09 -5.79 10.18
C THR A 91 6.26 -6.74 10.42
N SER A 92 7.40 -6.17 10.79
CA SER A 92 8.59 -6.95 11.12
C SER A 92 8.51 -7.56 12.50
N TYR A 93 7.54 -7.16 13.31
CA TYR A 93 7.53 -7.48 14.73
C TYR A 93 6.49 -8.50 15.12
N GLY A 94 5.58 -8.87 14.23
CA GLY A 94 4.56 -9.87 14.52
C GLY A 94 3.69 -9.52 15.71
N ASN A 95 3.45 -8.26 15.98
CA ASN A 95 2.69 -7.81 17.13
C ASN A 95 1.20 -7.99 16.87
N ILE A 96 0.57 -8.90 17.60
CA ILE A 96 -0.84 -9.24 17.43
C ILE A 96 -1.74 -8.05 17.70
N ALA A 97 -1.44 -7.26 18.73
CA ALA A 97 -2.25 -6.08 19.05
C ALA A 97 -2.21 -5.07 17.89
N THR A 98 -1.06 -4.90 17.27
CA THR A 98 -0.92 -4.03 16.11
C THR A 98 -1.69 -4.57 14.90
N ALA A 99 -1.63 -5.88 14.69
CA ALA A 99 -2.37 -6.51 13.60
C ALA A 99 -3.88 -6.29 13.76
N VAL A 100 -4.38 -6.43 14.97
CA VAL A 100 -5.80 -6.17 15.27
C VAL A 100 -6.14 -4.71 14.99
N SER A 101 -5.28 -3.79 15.40
CA SER A 101 -5.47 -2.36 15.11
C SER A 101 -5.49 -2.08 13.61
N SER A 102 -4.62 -2.73 12.84
CA SER A 102 -4.60 -2.60 11.39
C SER A 102 -5.93 -3.00 10.78
N VAL A 103 -6.49 -4.12 11.22
CA VAL A 103 -7.79 -4.58 10.74
C VAL A 103 -8.87 -3.55 11.06
N LYS A 104 -8.88 -3.02 12.28
CA LYS A 104 -9.87 -2.02 12.68
C LYS A 104 -9.76 -0.73 11.86
N LEU A 105 -8.57 -0.39 11.39
CA LEU A 105 -8.37 0.79 10.57
C LEU A 105 -8.58 0.54 9.08
N GLY A 106 -8.90 -0.70 8.73
CA GLY A 106 -9.29 -1.02 7.36
C GLY A 106 -8.28 -1.78 6.53
N ALA A 107 -7.16 -2.22 7.12
CA ALA A 107 -6.23 -3.08 6.40
C ALA A 107 -6.90 -4.42 6.10
N ASP A 108 -6.76 -4.90 4.88
CA ASP A 108 -7.38 -6.16 4.45
C ASP A 108 -6.56 -7.36 4.88
N ASP A 109 -5.26 -7.17 5.06
CA ASP A 109 -4.36 -8.24 5.44
C ASP A 109 -3.07 -7.66 6.01
N TYR A 110 -2.25 -8.52 6.61
CA TYR A 110 -0.93 -8.10 7.08
C TYR A 110 0.08 -9.24 6.94
N LEU A 111 1.33 -8.88 6.88
CA LEU A 111 2.43 -9.84 6.76
C LEU A 111 3.39 -9.73 7.93
#